data_3fc5d1241ce3b6cc75bd8812bae2c919
#
_entry.id   3fc5d1241ce3b6cc75bd8812bae2c919
#
_cell.length_a   1.000
_cell.length_b   1.000
_cell.length_c   1.000
_cell.angle_alpha   90.00
_cell.angle_beta   90.00
_cell.angle_gamma   90.00
#
_symmetry.space_group_name_H-M   'P 1'
#
loop_
_entity.id
_entity.type
_entity.pdbx_description
1 polymer ?
#
loop_
_entity_poly.entity_id
_entity_poly.type
_entity_poly.pdbx_seq_one_letter_code
_entity_poly.pdbx_strand_id
1 'polypeptide(L)'
;MMRPFSPTYFHHKLVTPASIATRRVAEATAAAMPRFVHIHEMQARASEVIAQLTGAEAGFLTASASAGITLAVAGCITGLDPARAEALPGDPGPGNGVAVQMGHLCEYGAPVSQAIALAGGAT
;
A
#
# COMPACT_ATOMS: atom_id res chain seq x y z
N MET A 1 -29.97 -14.78 -12.78
CA MET A 1 -30.38 -13.39 -13.08
C MET A 1 -29.60 -12.49 -12.12
N MET A 2 -28.50 -11.88 -12.59
CA MET A 2 -27.64 -10.99 -11.80
C MET A 2 -28.41 -9.68 -11.54
N ARG A 3 -28.58 -9.30 -10.28
CA ARG A 3 -29.16 -7.98 -9.95
C ARG A 3 -28.21 -6.89 -10.43
N PRO A 4 -28.71 -5.81 -11.06
CA PRO A 4 -27.84 -4.71 -11.44
C PRO A 4 -27.20 -4.09 -10.20
N PHE A 5 -25.90 -3.83 -10.31
CA PHE A 5 -25.09 -3.19 -9.27
C PHE A 5 -25.69 -1.82 -8.95
N SER A 6 -26.23 -1.63 -7.75
CA SER A 6 -26.78 -0.35 -7.34
C SER A 6 -25.65 0.54 -6.82
N PRO A 7 -25.39 1.70 -7.45
CA PRO A 7 -24.39 2.66 -6.97
C PRO A 7 -24.63 3.13 -5.53
N THR A 8 -25.86 3.04 -5.06
CA THR A 8 -26.29 3.46 -3.72
C THR A 8 -25.72 2.59 -2.60
N TYR A 9 -25.29 1.37 -2.88
CA TYR A 9 -24.75 0.49 -1.85
C TYR A 9 -23.33 0.90 -1.41
N PHE A 10 -22.61 1.64 -2.25
CA PHE A 10 -21.28 2.17 -1.95
C PHE A 10 -21.31 3.47 -1.15
N HIS A 11 -22.43 4.19 -1.12
CA HIS A 11 -22.50 5.50 -0.49
C HIS A 11 -22.42 5.50 1.04
N HIS A 12 -22.69 4.39 1.70
CA HIS A 12 -22.80 4.38 3.17
C HIS A 12 -21.64 3.75 3.94
N LYS A 13 -20.68 3.05 3.30
CA LYS A 13 -19.65 2.32 4.07
C LYS A 13 -18.19 2.50 3.62
N LEU A 14 -17.89 3.10 2.48
CA LEU A 14 -16.51 3.09 1.94
C LEU A 14 -16.05 4.37 1.26
N VAL A 15 -16.79 5.45 1.29
CA VAL A 15 -16.35 6.68 0.63
C VAL A 15 -15.77 7.62 1.67
N THR A 16 -14.49 7.44 1.98
CA THR A 16 -13.72 8.56 2.50
C THR A 16 -13.35 9.46 1.32
N PRO A 17 -13.32 10.80 1.48
CA PRO A 17 -12.89 11.72 0.41
C PRO A 17 -11.54 11.38 -0.20
N ALA A 18 -10.69 10.69 0.55
CA ALA A 18 -9.37 10.19 0.13
C ALA A 18 -9.43 9.05 -0.91
N SER A 19 -10.58 8.39 -1.06
CA SER A 19 -10.77 7.28 -2.00
C SER A 19 -11.26 7.70 -3.38
N ILE A 20 -11.54 8.99 -3.58
CA ILE A 20 -12.04 9.53 -4.85
C ILE A 20 -10.87 10.09 -5.65
N ALA A 21 -10.56 9.48 -6.78
CA ALA A 21 -9.59 10.02 -7.72
C ALA A 21 -10.11 11.31 -8.36
N THR A 22 -9.26 12.31 -8.50
CA THR A 22 -9.61 13.49 -9.29
C THR A 22 -9.78 13.09 -10.76
N ARG A 23 -10.56 13.88 -11.50
CA ARG A 23 -10.77 13.66 -12.94
C ARG A 23 -9.45 13.50 -13.69
N ARG A 24 -8.46 14.34 -13.40
CA ARG A 24 -7.12 14.30 -14.01
C ARG A 24 -6.41 12.98 -13.75
N VAL A 25 -6.51 12.45 -12.53
CA VAL A 25 -5.91 11.14 -12.16
C VAL A 25 -6.63 10.01 -12.89
N ALA A 26 -7.97 10.03 -12.93
CA ALA A 26 -8.76 9.01 -13.62
C ALA A 26 -8.44 8.97 -15.12
N GLU A 27 -8.36 10.12 -15.78
CA GLU A 27 -8.00 10.24 -17.20
C GLU A 27 -6.58 9.73 -17.47
N ALA A 28 -5.60 10.08 -16.64
CA ALA A 28 -4.23 9.61 -16.77
C ALA A 28 -4.12 8.09 -16.59
N THR A 29 -4.85 7.53 -15.62
CA THR A 29 -4.92 6.09 -15.39
C THR A 29 -5.52 5.36 -16.60
N ALA A 30 -6.64 5.83 -17.10
CA ALA A 30 -7.28 5.24 -18.29
C ALA A 30 -6.37 5.28 -19.53
N ALA A 31 -5.63 6.37 -19.71
CA ALA A 31 -4.68 6.51 -20.82
C ALA A 31 -3.45 5.58 -20.67
N ALA A 32 -3.08 5.21 -19.46
CA ALA A 32 -1.95 4.32 -19.20
C ALA A 32 -2.31 2.83 -19.35
N MET A 33 -3.56 2.44 -19.02
CA MET A 33 -3.99 1.03 -18.99
C MET A 33 -3.72 0.22 -20.27
N PRO A 34 -3.89 0.74 -21.51
CA PRO A 34 -3.64 -0.02 -22.72
C PRO A 34 -2.16 -0.07 -23.13
N ARG A 35 -1.23 0.40 -22.30
CA ARG A 35 0.18 0.51 -22.61
C ARG A 35 1.00 -0.46 -21.76
N PHE A 36 2.00 -1.09 -22.37
CA PHE A 36 3.04 -1.78 -21.64
C PHE A 36 4.01 -0.76 -21.05
N VAL A 37 4.33 -0.90 -19.77
CA VAL A 37 5.29 -0.05 -19.07
C VAL A 37 6.31 -0.92 -18.32
N HIS A 38 7.54 -0.45 -18.24
CA HIS A 38 8.53 -1.03 -17.36
C HIS A 38 8.24 -0.60 -15.92
N ILE A 39 7.74 -1.53 -15.10
CA ILE A 39 7.29 -1.24 -13.72
C ILE A 39 8.40 -0.60 -12.89
N HIS A 40 9.64 -1.07 -13.01
CA HIS A 40 10.77 -0.50 -12.27
C HIS A 40 11.05 0.95 -12.66
N GLU A 41 10.98 1.29 -13.94
CA GLU A 41 11.15 2.67 -14.41
C GLU A 41 10.00 3.56 -13.92
N MET A 42 8.78 3.06 -13.97
CA MET A 42 7.62 3.79 -13.46
C MET A 42 7.73 4.05 -11.95
N GLN A 43 8.14 3.07 -11.17
CA GLN A 43 8.37 3.22 -9.73
C GLN A 43 9.53 4.21 -9.44
N ALA A 44 10.62 4.16 -10.20
CA ALA A 44 11.73 5.10 -10.06
C ALA A 44 11.28 6.55 -10.31
N ARG A 45 10.52 6.80 -11.37
CA ARG A 45 9.96 8.12 -11.66
C ARG A 45 8.98 8.59 -10.60
N ALA A 46 8.12 7.70 -10.12
CA ALA A 46 7.22 8.02 -9.01
C ALA A 46 7.98 8.36 -7.73
N SER A 47 9.04 7.63 -7.43
CA SER A 47 9.92 7.88 -6.29
C SER A 47 10.55 9.28 -6.36
N GLU A 48 11.08 9.68 -7.52
CA GLU A 48 11.64 11.02 -7.73
C GLU A 48 10.62 12.12 -7.45
N VAL A 49 9.40 11.97 -7.98
CA VAL A 49 8.33 12.96 -7.79
C VAL A 49 7.90 13.04 -6.33
N ILE A 50 7.74 11.89 -5.66
CA ILE A 50 7.39 11.84 -4.24
C ILE A 50 8.47 12.51 -3.40
N ALA A 51 9.75 12.19 -3.64
CA ALA A 51 10.87 12.78 -2.94
C ALA A 51 10.91 14.30 -3.09
N GLN A 52 10.70 14.82 -4.30
CA GLN A 52 10.65 16.26 -4.57
C GLN A 52 9.49 16.96 -3.85
N LEU A 53 8.32 16.33 -3.76
CA LEU A 53 7.13 16.93 -3.16
C LEU A 53 7.13 16.84 -1.63
N THR A 54 7.75 15.83 -1.05
CA THR A 54 7.67 15.54 0.39
C THR A 54 8.96 15.85 1.15
N GLY A 55 10.09 15.96 0.44
CA GLY A 55 11.41 16.06 1.06
C GLY A 55 11.95 14.73 1.58
N ALA A 56 11.28 13.61 1.30
CA ALA A 56 11.77 12.27 1.64
C ALA A 56 12.92 11.85 0.72
N GLU A 57 13.75 10.89 1.16
CA GLU A 57 14.84 10.35 0.32
C GLU A 57 14.31 9.59 -0.90
N ALA A 58 13.19 8.90 -0.75
CA ALA A 58 12.56 8.10 -1.80
C ALA A 58 11.06 7.94 -1.55
N GLY A 59 10.34 7.45 -2.55
CA GLY A 59 8.94 7.09 -2.45
C GLY A 59 8.64 5.79 -3.18
N PHE A 60 7.57 5.12 -2.79
CA PHE A 60 7.12 3.90 -3.44
C PHE A 60 5.60 3.92 -3.61
N LEU A 61 5.11 3.64 -4.81
CA LEU A 61 3.68 3.55 -5.09
C LEU A 61 3.17 2.15 -4.78
N THR A 62 2.04 2.10 -4.07
CA THR A 62 1.34 0.86 -3.75
C THR A 62 -0.13 0.94 -4.15
N ALA A 63 -0.79 -0.21 -4.28
CA ALA A 63 -2.20 -0.28 -4.63
C ALA A 63 -3.12 0.24 -3.51
N SER A 64 -2.66 0.25 -2.25
CA SER A 64 -3.43 0.72 -1.09
C SER A 64 -2.51 1.08 0.07
N ALA A 65 -3.04 1.83 1.05
CA ALA A 65 -2.33 2.12 2.30
C ALA A 65 -1.96 0.85 3.07
N SER A 66 -2.83 -0.16 3.12
CA SER A 66 -2.54 -1.45 3.74
C SER A 66 -1.35 -2.16 3.08
N ALA A 67 -1.31 -2.19 1.74
CA ALA A 67 -0.16 -2.72 1.01
C ALA A 67 1.12 -1.93 1.30
N GLY A 68 1.02 -0.60 1.43
CA GLY A 68 2.13 0.27 1.82
C GLY A 68 2.67 -0.08 3.20
N ILE A 69 1.81 -0.28 4.19
CA ILE A 69 2.20 -0.69 5.55
C ILE A 69 2.90 -2.06 5.52
N THR A 70 2.30 -3.05 4.85
CA THR A 70 2.88 -4.40 4.72
C THR A 70 4.27 -4.34 4.10
N LEU A 71 4.44 -3.63 2.99
CA LEU A 71 5.74 -3.51 2.32
C LEU A 71 6.77 -2.73 3.13
N ALA A 72 6.36 -1.67 3.84
CA ALA A 72 7.26 -0.93 4.71
C ALA A 72 7.77 -1.80 5.86
N VAL A 73 6.88 -2.56 6.51
CA VAL A 73 7.27 -3.50 7.57
C VAL A 73 8.17 -4.60 7.02
N ALA A 74 7.84 -5.20 5.87
CA ALA A 74 8.68 -6.18 5.22
C ALA A 74 10.08 -5.63 4.94
N GLY A 75 10.18 -4.44 4.35
CA GLY A 75 11.45 -3.80 4.05
C GLY A 75 12.29 -3.49 5.30
N CYS A 76 11.65 -3.08 6.40
CA CYS A 76 12.34 -2.89 7.68
C CYS A 76 12.87 -4.20 8.28
N ILE A 77 12.13 -5.30 8.14
CA ILE A 77 12.54 -6.63 8.62
C ILE A 77 13.68 -7.18 7.77
N THR A 78 13.58 -7.10 6.46
CA THR A 78 14.49 -7.79 5.54
C THR A 78 15.68 -6.94 5.11
N GLY A 79 15.56 -5.64 5.15
CA GLY A 79 16.53 -4.76 4.51
C GLY A 79 16.65 -5.08 3.01
N LEU A 80 17.89 -5.26 2.54
CA LEU A 80 18.19 -5.61 1.15
C LEU A 80 18.53 -7.09 0.97
N ASP A 81 18.24 -7.93 1.96
CA ASP A 81 18.54 -9.36 1.91
C ASP A 81 17.40 -10.14 1.23
N PRO A 82 17.61 -10.70 0.02
CA PRO A 82 16.59 -11.43 -0.70
C PRO A 82 16.19 -12.74 0.00
N ALA A 83 17.10 -13.42 0.69
CA ALA A 83 16.80 -14.64 1.39
C ALA A 83 15.85 -14.38 2.58
N ARG A 84 16.04 -13.27 3.29
CA ARG A 84 15.10 -12.84 4.33
C ARG A 84 13.75 -12.46 3.74
N ALA A 85 13.72 -11.83 2.56
CA ALA A 85 12.47 -11.46 1.90
C ALA A 85 11.67 -12.72 1.48
N GLU A 86 12.33 -13.76 1.00
CA GLU A 86 11.70 -15.05 0.66
C GLU A 86 11.18 -15.81 1.89
N ALA A 87 11.80 -15.62 3.06
CA ALA A 87 11.37 -16.27 4.30
C ALA A 87 10.08 -15.66 4.90
N LEU A 88 9.73 -14.44 4.53
CA LEU A 88 8.52 -13.78 5.02
C LEU A 88 7.24 -14.41 4.45
N PRO A 89 6.14 -14.39 5.21
CA PRO A 89 6.02 -14.01 6.62
C PRO A 89 6.34 -15.15 7.59
N GLY A 90 6.71 -16.32 7.09
CA GLY A 90 6.83 -17.55 7.86
C GLY A 90 7.97 -17.52 8.88
N ASP A 91 9.11 -16.92 8.53
CA ASP A 91 10.25 -16.72 9.42
C ASP A 91 10.78 -15.28 9.29
N PRO A 92 10.21 -14.32 10.04
CA PRO A 92 10.68 -12.93 10.03
C PRO A 92 12.03 -12.75 10.74
N GLY A 93 12.48 -13.73 11.49
CA GLY A 93 13.68 -13.64 12.31
C GLY A 93 13.52 -12.69 13.52
N PRO A 94 14.61 -12.43 14.24
CA PRO A 94 14.59 -11.50 15.36
C PRO A 94 14.43 -10.04 14.90
N GLY A 95 13.79 -9.21 15.74
CA GLY A 95 13.64 -7.78 15.49
C GLY A 95 12.44 -7.41 14.61
N ASN A 96 11.41 -8.26 14.57
CA ASN A 96 10.17 -8.03 13.85
C ASN A 96 9.11 -7.22 14.64
N GLY A 97 9.45 -6.68 15.83
CA GLY A 97 8.57 -5.86 16.64
C GLY A 97 8.26 -4.52 15.99
N VAL A 98 7.00 -4.15 15.91
CA VAL A 98 6.51 -2.88 15.34
C VAL A 98 5.79 -2.09 16.42
N ALA A 99 6.33 -0.93 16.79
CA ALA A 99 5.68 -0.02 17.74
C ALA A 99 4.59 0.78 17.02
N VAL A 100 3.35 0.66 17.48
CA VAL A 100 2.20 1.40 16.96
C VAL A 100 1.45 2.06 18.12
N GLN A 101 1.08 3.33 17.95
CA GLN A 101 0.21 3.98 18.91
C GLN A 101 -1.19 3.36 18.85
N MET A 102 -1.78 3.07 20.04
CA MET A 102 -3.11 2.47 20.14
C MET A 102 -4.18 3.19 19.30
N GLY A 103 -4.13 4.51 19.24
CA GLY A 103 -5.07 5.32 18.45
C GLY A 103 -4.92 5.15 16.93
N HIS A 104 -3.82 4.56 16.46
CA HIS A 104 -3.58 4.29 15.03
C HIS A 104 -3.93 2.85 14.63
N LEU A 105 -4.30 1.99 15.56
CA LEU A 105 -4.81 0.65 15.28
C LEU A 105 -6.26 0.72 14.80
N CYS A 106 -6.45 1.25 13.61
CA CYS A 106 -7.76 1.49 13.01
C CYS A 106 -8.25 0.27 12.23
N GLU A 107 -9.57 0.08 12.25
CA GLU A 107 -10.26 -0.92 11.42
C GLU A 107 -11.14 -0.23 10.39
N TYR A 108 -10.73 -0.32 9.12
CA TYR A 108 -11.52 0.14 7.97
C TYR A 108 -11.92 -1.03 7.06
N GLY A 109 -12.11 -2.22 7.63
CA GLY A 109 -12.27 -3.46 6.88
C GLY A 109 -10.93 -4.14 6.54
N ALA A 110 -9.80 -3.48 6.84
CA ALA A 110 -8.44 -4.02 6.79
C ALA A 110 -7.67 -3.43 7.99
N PRO A 111 -7.60 -4.14 9.13
CA PRO A 111 -6.91 -3.66 10.32
C PRO A 111 -5.43 -3.37 10.08
N VAL A 112 -4.91 -2.28 10.65
CA VAL A 112 -3.48 -1.93 10.57
C VAL A 112 -2.61 -3.04 11.16
N SER A 113 -3.05 -3.64 12.29
CA SER A 113 -2.36 -4.79 12.88
C SER A 113 -2.26 -5.99 11.94
N GLN A 114 -3.30 -6.26 11.15
CA GLN A 114 -3.28 -7.33 10.15
C GLN A 114 -2.30 -7.02 9.01
N ALA A 115 -2.25 -5.77 8.54
CA ALA A 115 -1.29 -5.37 7.51
C ALA A 115 0.17 -5.55 7.98
N ILE A 116 0.44 -5.28 9.26
CA ILE A 116 1.75 -5.52 9.89
C ILE A 116 2.04 -7.03 10.00
N ALA A 117 1.07 -7.81 10.48
CA ALA A 117 1.21 -9.25 10.65
C ALA A 117 1.44 -10.00 9.32
N LEU A 118 0.85 -9.51 8.22
CA LEU A 118 1.06 -10.07 6.87
C LEU A 118 2.52 -10.01 6.41
N ALA A 119 3.31 -9.11 6.96
CA ALA A 119 4.76 -9.03 6.72
C ALA A 119 5.58 -9.80 7.77
N GLY A 120 4.94 -10.51 8.70
CA GLY A 120 5.62 -11.16 9.81
C GLY A 120 5.96 -10.22 10.97
N GLY A 121 5.46 -8.98 10.96
CA GLY A 121 5.62 -8.03 12.05
C GLY A 121 4.74 -8.38 13.26
N ALA A 122 5.25 -8.14 14.45
CA ALA A 122 4.53 -8.28 15.72
C ALA A 122 4.27 -6.90 16.35
N THR A 123 3.05 -6.63 16.81
CA THR A 123 2.64 -5.39 17.50
C THR A 123 2.47 -5.61 19.00
#